data_958749d4ff97998e9de1c22b6b3b710d
#
_entry.id   958749d4ff97998e9de1c22b6b3b710d
#
_cell.length_a   1.000
_cell.length_b   1.000
_cell.length_c   1.000
_cell.angle_alpha   90.00
_cell.angle_beta   90.00
_cell.angle_gamma   90.00
#
_symmetry.space_group_name_H-M   'P 1'
#
loop_
_entity.id
_entity.type
_entity.pdbx_description
1 polymer ?
#
loop_
_entity_poly.entity_id
_entity_poly.type
_entity_poly.pdbx_seq_one_letter_code
_entity_poly.pdbx_strand_id
1 'polypeptide(L)'
;LPEDIGAWCYVIPEEEQGVYPIDQSDGGEDDDPVEHEAWAKYLESIGRNPRAPWIRQVDTLQIDSSDAITDDGKEVWNLLEQHKIKNVILLGVHTNMCVLGRPFGLRQMAKNGKNVVLMRDMTDTMYNPKMWPYVNHFQGTELIVEHIEKYVCPTVTSDQLLGDKPFHFNGDPRAGL
;
A
#
# COMPACT_ATOMS: atom_id res chain seq x y z
N LEU A 1 -13.48 8.47 -12.26
CA LEU A 1 -13.26 9.34 -11.11
C LEU A 1 -13.90 10.69 -11.34
N PRO A 2 -14.44 11.37 -10.32
CA PRO A 2 -14.83 12.76 -10.42
C PRO A 2 -13.64 13.59 -10.93
N GLU A 3 -13.91 14.67 -11.66
CA GLU A 3 -12.88 15.58 -12.16
C GLU A 3 -12.02 16.17 -11.02
N ASP A 4 -12.61 16.23 -9.83
CA ASP A 4 -11.92 16.67 -8.61
C ASP A 4 -11.83 15.51 -7.60
N ILE A 5 -10.77 14.72 -7.70
CA ILE A 5 -10.47 13.65 -6.74
C ILE A 5 -10.17 14.21 -5.34
N GLY A 6 -9.73 15.46 -5.24
CA GLY A 6 -9.50 16.13 -3.97
C GLY A 6 -10.78 16.29 -3.14
N ALA A 7 -11.94 16.34 -3.79
CA ALA A 7 -13.23 16.39 -3.10
C ALA A 7 -13.58 15.07 -2.38
N TRP A 8 -12.87 13.99 -2.67
CA TRP A 8 -13.05 12.67 -2.06
C TRP A 8 -12.09 12.43 -0.89
N CYS A 9 -11.07 13.28 -0.77
CA CYS A 9 -10.15 13.21 0.35
C CYS A 9 -10.85 13.71 1.61
N TYR A 10 -10.81 12.92 2.66
CA TYR A 10 -11.33 13.33 3.95
C TYR A 10 -10.30 14.22 4.65
N VAL A 11 -10.64 15.50 4.80
CA VAL A 11 -9.80 16.46 5.52
C VAL A 11 -10.36 16.62 6.94
N ILE A 12 -9.55 16.30 7.94
CA ILE A 12 -9.90 16.56 9.33
C ILE A 12 -9.62 18.05 9.62
N PRO A 13 -10.57 18.81 10.15
CA PRO A 13 -10.35 20.19 10.54
C PRO A 13 -9.13 20.34 11.45
N GLU A 14 -8.36 21.41 11.31
CA GLU A 14 -7.10 21.61 12.03
C GLU A 14 -7.30 21.59 13.55
N GLU A 15 -8.41 22.09 14.03
CA GLU A 15 -8.81 22.08 15.44
C GLU A 15 -9.13 20.70 16.01
N GLU A 16 -9.47 19.74 15.15
CA GLU A 16 -9.70 18.35 15.52
C GLU A 16 -8.44 17.50 15.41
N GLN A 17 -7.39 18.05 14.81
CA GLN A 17 -6.12 17.37 14.64
C GLN A 17 -5.40 17.26 15.98
N GLY A 18 -5.16 16.05 16.42
CA GLY A 18 -4.40 15.76 17.64
C GLY A 18 -2.89 15.82 17.45
N VAL A 19 -2.15 15.41 18.47
CA VAL A 19 -0.72 15.14 18.34
C VAL A 19 -0.55 13.78 17.68
N TYR A 20 0.10 13.77 16.52
CA TYR A 20 0.25 12.57 15.71
C TYR A 20 1.53 11.81 16.07
N PRO A 21 1.44 10.49 16.33
CA PRO A 21 2.61 9.66 16.56
C PRO A 21 3.28 9.22 15.24
N ILE A 22 2.73 9.59 14.10
CA ILE A 22 3.15 9.09 12.80
C ILE A 22 4.41 9.80 12.32
N ASP A 23 5.43 9.01 12.02
CA ASP A 23 6.65 9.48 11.37
C ASP A 23 6.40 9.63 9.86
N GLN A 24 6.50 10.87 9.38
CA GLN A 24 6.29 11.21 7.97
C GLN A 24 7.56 11.07 7.12
N SER A 25 8.71 10.78 7.74
CA SER A 25 9.99 10.64 7.02
C SER A 25 10.17 9.28 6.35
N ASP A 26 9.37 8.28 6.72
CA ASP A 26 9.46 6.92 6.18
C ASP A 26 8.71 6.79 4.85
N GLY A 27 9.13 5.87 3.99
CA GLY A 27 8.39 5.42 2.83
C GLY A 27 8.72 6.13 1.53
N GLY A 28 9.95 6.14 1.13
CA GLY A 28 10.35 6.48 -0.23
C GLY A 28 10.19 5.32 -1.21
N GLU A 29 10.31 5.63 -2.48
CA GLU A 29 10.58 4.66 -3.53
C GLU A 29 12.07 4.31 -3.49
N ASP A 30 12.38 3.02 -3.65
CA ASP A 30 13.76 2.53 -3.70
C ASP A 30 14.15 2.30 -5.17
N ASP A 31 14.04 3.38 -5.95
CA ASP A 31 14.29 3.37 -7.39
C ASP A 31 15.78 3.50 -7.72
N ASP A 32 16.19 2.82 -8.78
CA ASP A 32 17.44 3.15 -9.45
C ASP A 32 17.35 4.58 -10.04
N PRO A 33 18.23 5.52 -9.65
CA PRO A 33 18.15 6.91 -10.12
C PRO A 33 18.18 7.06 -11.64
N VAL A 34 18.84 6.15 -12.37
CA VAL A 34 18.92 6.17 -13.83
C VAL A 34 17.59 5.75 -14.46
N GLU A 35 16.97 4.71 -13.92
CA GLU A 35 15.64 4.26 -14.37
C GLU A 35 14.59 5.32 -14.05
N HIS A 36 14.65 5.93 -12.86
CA HIS A 36 13.76 7.01 -12.47
C HIS A 36 13.86 8.22 -13.41
N GLU A 37 15.08 8.66 -13.75
CA GLU A 37 15.29 9.78 -14.70
C GLU A 37 14.75 9.44 -16.11
N ALA A 38 15.00 8.21 -16.58
CA ALA A 38 14.49 7.77 -17.87
C ALA A 38 12.96 7.75 -17.92
N TRP A 39 12.33 7.26 -16.86
CA TRP A 39 10.87 7.25 -16.70
C TRP A 39 10.29 8.65 -16.62
N ALA A 40 10.89 9.54 -15.85
CA ALA A 40 10.49 10.94 -15.77
C ALA A 40 10.50 11.63 -17.13
N LYS A 41 11.58 11.48 -17.89
CA LYS A 41 11.69 12.04 -19.25
C LYS A 41 10.63 11.46 -20.21
N TYR A 42 10.34 10.17 -20.10
CA TYR A 42 9.28 9.56 -20.89
C TYR A 42 7.92 10.19 -20.55
N LEU A 43 7.56 10.32 -19.28
CA LEU A 43 6.31 10.92 -18.84
C LEU A 43 6.17 12.37 -19.33
N GLU A 44 7.23 13.16 -19.21
CA GLU A 44 7.27 14.55 -19.73
C GLU A 44 7.05 14.57 -21.26
N SER A 45 7.67 13.64 -21.99
CA SER A 45 7.52 13.56 -23.44
C SER A 45 6.09 13.31 -23.91
N ILE A 46 5.28 12.65 -23.08
CA ILE A 46 3.85 12.40 -23.34
C ILE A 46 2.93 13.39 -22.62
N GLY A 47 3.50 14.49 -22.09
CA GLY A 47 2.75 15.57 -21.45
C GLY A 47 2.22 15.26 -20.06
N ARG A 48 2.83 14.31 -19.35
CA ARG A 48 2.46 13.96 -17.98
C ARG A 48 3.46 14.49 -16.96
N ASN A 49 2.95 14.82 -15.77
CA ASN A 49 3.80 15.19 -14.65
C ASN A 49 4.44 13.94 -14.03
N PRO A 50 5.78 13.81 -13.99
CA PRO A 50 6.44 12.66 -13.38
C PRO A 50 6.11 12.43 -11.90
N ARG A 51 5.79 13.50 -11.16
CA ARG A 51 5.44 13.44 -9.74
C ARG A 51 3.97 13.06 -9.48
N ALA A 52 3.13 13.13 -10.50
CA ALA A 52 1.72 12.78 -10.44
C ALA A 52 1.28 12.22 -11.80
N PRO A 53 1.79 11.05 -12.21
CA PRO A 53 1.56 10.50 -13.55
C PRO A 53 0.17 9.90 -13.73
N TRP A 54 -0.51 9.61 -12.63
CA TRP A 54 -1.82 8.97 -12.63
C TRP A 54 -2.92 9.99 -12.95
N ILE A 55 -3.85 9.59 -13.77
CA ILE A 55 -5.00 10.41 -14.17
C ILE A 55 -6.32 9.83 -13.68
N ARG A 56 -6.35 8.57 -13.29
CA ARG A 56 -7.53 7.88 -12.76
C ARG A 56 -7.17 6.52 -12.16
N GLN A 57 -8.07 5.99 -11.34
CA GLN A 57 -8.04 4.60 -10.91
C GLN A 57 -8.46 3.65 -12.05
N VAL A 58 -8.14 2.39 -11.91
CA VAL A 58 -8.62 1.34 -12.81
C VAL A 58 -10.15 1.19 -12.68
N ASP A 59 -10.84 0.97 -13.80
CA ASP A 59 -12.30 0.99 -13.84
C ASP A 59 -12.97 -0.15 -13.03
N THR A 60 -12.20 -1.17 -12.66
CA THR A 60 -12.68 -2.28 -11.80
C THR A 60 -12.82 -1.88 -10.33
N LEU A 61 -12.15 -0.82 -9.89
CA LEU A 61 -12.29 -0.30 -8.53
C LEU A 61 -13.55 0.57 -8.44
N GLN A 62 -14.45 0.18 -7.57
CA GLN A 62 -15.61 0.98 -7.21
C GLN A 62 -15.27 1.76 -5.95
N ILE A 63 -15.38 3.08 -6.03
CA ILE A 63 -15.11 3.99 -4.92
C ILE A 63 -16.41 4.67 -4.58
N ASP A 64 -16.88 4.49 -3.36
CA ASP A 64 -18.08 5.11 -2.85
C ASP A 64 -17.78 6.47 -2.21
N SER A 65 -18.79 7.32 -2.09
CA SER A 65 -18.66 8.63 -1.44
C SER A 65 -18.34 8.58 0.06
N SER A 66 -18.45 7.41 0.66
CA SER A 66 -18.06 7.13 2.05
C SER A 66 -16.62 6.70 2.19
N ASP A 67 -15.92 6.38 1.09
CA ASP A 67 -14.54 5.96 1.10
C ASP A 67 -13.63 7.18 1.27
N ALA A 68 -12.59 7.01 2.08
CA ALA A 68 -11.56 8.01 2.22
C ALA A 68 -10.41 7.72 1.25
N ILE A 69 -9.91 8.75 0.60
CA ILE A 69 -8.75 8.65 -0.30
C ILE A 69 -7.72 9.66 0.18
N THR A 70 -6.58 9.15 0.63
CA THR A 70 -5.46 9.98 1.09
C THR A 70 -4.14 9.20 1.00
N ASP A 71 -3.03 9.90 0.83
CA ASP A 71 -1.66 9.39 0.92
C ASP A 71 -0.88 10.04 2.09
N ASP A 72 -1.56 10.80 2.92
CA ASP A 72 -0.99 11.43 4.12
C ASP A 72 -1.23 10.55 5.36
N GLY A 73 -0.13 10.19 6.04
CA GLY A 73 -0.22 9.33 7.22
C GLY A 73 -0.95 9.95 8.41
N LYS A 74 -0.94 11.28 8.54
CA LYS A 74 -1.67 11.98 9.61
C LYS A 74 -3.17 11.94 9.35
N GLU A 75 -3.58 12.14 8.10
CA GLU A 75 -4.98 12.02 7.70
C GLU A 75 -5.50 10.61 7.92
N VAL A 76 -4.72 9.59 7.50
CA VAL A 76 -5.07 8.18 7.77
C VAL A 76 -5.23 7.93 9.26
N TRP A 77 -4.27 8.37 10.07
CA TRP A 77 -4.33 8.20 11.52
C TRP A 77 -5.57 8.88 12.13
N ASN A 78 -5.85 10.12 11.73
CA ASN A 78 -7.01 10.86 12.18
C ASN A 78 -8.32 10.15 11.87
N LEU A 79 -8.47 9.65 10.65
CA LEU A 79 -9.64 8.87 10.23
C LEU A 79 -9.83 7.65 11.13
N LEU A 80 -8.75 6.90 11.37
CA LEU A 80 -8.79 5.72 12.22
C LEU A 80 -9.21 6.07 13.65
N GLU A 81 -8.67 7.15 14.22
CA GLU A 81 -9.01 7.60 15.58
C GLU A 81 -10.43 8.15 15.67
N GLN A 82 -10.85 9.00 14.74
CA GLN A 82 -12.19 9.57 14.71
C GLN A 82 -13.26 8.50 14.61
N HIS A 83 -13.06 7.50 13.79
CA HIS A 83 -13.98 6.37 13.62
C HIS A 83 -13.75 5.25 14.65
N LYS A 84 -12.81 5.44 15.59
CA LYS A 84 -12.45 4.44 16.63
C LYS A 84 -12.05 3.09 16.04
N ILE A 85 -11.41 3.11 14.86
CA ILE A 85 -10.92 1.91 14.17
C ILE A 85 -9.64 1.44 14.86
N LYS A 86 -9.68 0.22 15.37
CA LYS A 86 -8.54 -0.43 16.03
C LYS A 86 -7.92 -1.52 15.17
N ASN A 87 -8.71 -2.15 14.32
CA ASN A 87 -8.29 -3.25 13.46
C ASN A 87 -8.12 -2.73 12.04
N VAL A 88 -6.95 -2.95 11.45
CA VAL A 88 -6.59 -2.46 10.12
C VAL A 88 -6.08 -3.62 9.29
N ILE A 89 -6.61 -3.76 8.09
CA ILE A 89 -6.14 -4.73 7.10
C ILE A 89 -5.51 -3.94 5.97
N LEU A 90 -4.23 -4.20 5.69
CA LEU A 90 -3.55 -3.62 4.54
C LEU A 90 -3.43 -4.67 3.43
N LEU A 91 -3.64 -4.22 2.21
CA LEU A 91 -3.47 -5.00 0.97
C LEU A 91 -3.01 -4.07 -0.15
N GLY A 92 -2.64 -4.65 -1.28
CA GLY A 92 -2.23 -3.89 -2.46
C GLY A 92 -0.72 -3.88 -2.67
N VAL A 93 -0.22 -2.88 -3.39
CA VAL A 93 1.16 -2.83 -3.87
C VAL A 93 1.85 -1.51 -3.54
N HIS A 94 3.15 -1.53 -3.35
CA HIS A 94 4.00 -2.73 -3.34
C HIS A 94 4.33 -3.10 -1.90
N THR A 95 4.34 -4.41 -1.62
CA THR A 95 4.52 -4.94 -0.26
C THR A 95 5.79 -4.45 0.43
N ASN A 96 6.92 -4.48 -0.29
CA ASN A 96 8.24 -4.08 0.22
C ASN A 96 8.47 -2.56 0.27
N MET A 97 7.54 -1.77 -0.22
CA MET A 97 7.63 -0.31 -0.30
C MET A 97 6.49 0.36 0.46
N CYS A 98 5.48 0.83 -0.24
CA CYS A 98 4.38 1.62 0.33
C CYS A 98 3.59 0.88 1.40
N VAL A 99 3.28 -0.41 1.18
CA VAL A 99 2.50 -1.21 2.14
C VAL A 99 3.26 -1.39 3.45
N LEU A 100 4.57 -1.61 3.38
CA LEU A 100 5.40 -1.83 4.56
C LEU A 100 5.82 -0.51 5.23
N GLY A 101 6.29 0.46 4.44
CA GLY A 101 7.12 1.57 4.91
C GLY A 101 6.47 2.95 4.91
N ARG A 102 5.41 3.21 4.15
CA ARG A 102 4.77 4.55 4.15
C ARG A 102 4.24 4.94 5.53
N PRO A 103 4.06 6.25 5.80
CA PRO A 103 3.50 6.73 7.08
C PRO A 103 2.14 6.14 7.46
N PHE A 104 1.42 5.60 6.50
CA PHE A 104 0.18 4.84 6.68
C PHE A 104 0.36 3.32 6.54
N GLY A 105 1.60 2.84 6.41
CA GLY A 105 1.94 1.44 6.20
C GLY A 105 1.97 0.59 7.47
N LEU A 106 2.28 -0.70 7.29
CA LEU A 106 2.24 -1.72 8.34
C LEU A 106 3.10 -1.35 9.56
N ARG A 107 4.33 -0.84 9.33
CA ARG A 107 5.26 -0.50 10.42
C ARG A 107 4.70 0.58 11.32
N GLN A 108 4.14 1.65 10.75
CA GLN A 108 3.58 2.75 11.52
C GLN A 108 2.33 2.32 12.27
N MET A 109 1.46 1.55 11.66
CA MET A 109 0.25 1.03 12.29
C MET A 109 0.59 0.12 13.47
N ALA A 110 1.51 -0.83 13.29
CA ALA A 110 1.97 -1.74 14.36
C ALA A 110 2.67 -0.97 15.50
N LYS A 111 3.61 -0.08 15.15
CA LYS A 111 4.35 0.75 16.13
C LYS A 111 3.44 1.57 17.02
N ASN A 112 2.35 2.07 16.46
CA ASN A 112 1.42 2.95 17.15
C ASN A 112 0.18 2.22 17.72
N GLY A 113 0.24 0.90 17.82
CA GLY A 113 -0.71 0.09 18.60
C GLY A 113 -2.01 -0.25 17.89
N LYS A 114 -2.10 -0.12 16.57
CA LYS A 114 -3.21 -0.70 15.81
C LYS A 114 -3.05 -2.22 15.69
N ASN A 115 -4.15 -2.93 15.71
CA ASN A 115 -4.20 -4.34 15.34
C ASN A 115 -4.15 -4.42 13.81
N VAL A 116 -2.95 -4.38 13.25
CA VAL A 116 -2.75 -4.39 11.81
C VAL A 116 -2.40 -5.80 11.33
N VAL A 117 -2.93 -6.17 10.18
CA VAL A 117 -2.59 -7.41 9.47
C VAL A 117 -2.38 -7.11 7.99
N LEU A 118 -1.49 -7.88 7.36
CA LEU A 118 -1.34 -7.88 5.90
C LEU A 118 -2.23 -8.97 5.29
N MET A 119 -2.99 -8.64 4.25
CA MET A 119 -3.68 -9.64 3.42
C MET A 119 -2.68 -10.17 2.38
N ARG A 120 -2.04 -11.31 2.73
CA ARG A 120 -0.86 -11.84 2.03
C ARG A 120 -1.10 -12.35 0.61
N ASP A 121 -2.29 -12.76 0.30
CA ASP A 121 -2.68 -13.24 -1.03
C ASP A 121 -3.15 -12.11 -1.96
N MET A 122 -3.32 -10.89 -1.44
CA MET A 122 -3.71 -9.70 -2.21
C MET A 122 -2.64 -8.59 -2.13
N THR A 123 -1.38 -8.99 -2.13
CA THR A 123 -0.24 -8.07 -2.16
C THR A 123 0.84 -8.60 -3.11
N ASP A 124 1.64 -7.70 -3.65
CA ASP A 124 2.74 -8.04 -4.54
C ASP A 124 3.91 -7.08 -4.32
N THR A 125 5.13 -7.57 -4.56
CA THR A 125 6.35 -6.78 -4.38
C THR A 125 6.82 -6.15 -5.68
N MET A 126 7.51 -5.02 -5.58
CA MET A 126 8.34 -4.51 -6.66
C MET A 126 9.69 -5.23 -6.59
N TYR A 127 9.81 -6.31 -7.33
CA TYR A 127 11.00 -7.15 -7.31
C TYR A 127 11.32 -7.70 -8.71
N ASN A 128 12.58 -7.57 -9.11
CA ASN A 128 13.11 -8.11 -10.35
C ASN A 128 13.91 -9.40 -10.05
N PRO A 129 13.54 -10.57 -10.60
CA PRO A 129 14.26 -11.84 -10.41
C PRO A 129 15.72 -11.84 -10.86
N LYS A 130 16.15 -10.87 -11.65
CA LYS A 130 17.55 -10.67 -12.05
C LYS A 130 18.40 -9.99 -10.96
N MET A 131 17.75 -9.52 -9.90
CA MET A 131 18.39 -8.87 -8.76
C MET A 131 18.51 -9.84 -7.58
N TRP A 132 19.40 -9.53 -6.66
CA TRP A 132 19.48 -10.30 -5.40
C TRP A 132 18.09 -10.33 -4.71
N PRO A 133 17.65 -11.45 -4.17
CA PRO A 133 18.30 -12.75 -3.94
C PRO A 133 18.22 -13.77 -5.11
N TYR A 134 17.93 -13.34 -6.32
CA TYR A 134 17.92 -14.16 -7.55
C TYR A 134 16.92 -15.34 -7.52
N VAL A 135 15.80 -15.14 -6.89
CA VAL A 135 14.68 -16.09 -6.85
C VAL A 135 13.58 -15.67 -7.85
N ASN A 136 12.60 -16.52 -8.11
CA ASN A 136 11.47 -16.08 -8.93
C ASN A 136 10.65 -14.99 -8.21
N HIS A 137 9.83 -14.26 -8.96
CA HIS A 137 9.07 -13.12 -8.44
C HIS A 137 8.19 -13.48 -7.22
N PHE A 138 7.49 -14.60 -7.29
CA PHE A 138 6.62 -15.07 -6.20
C PHE A 138 7.39 -15.46 -4.94
N GLN A 139 8.57 -16.06 -5.12
CA GLN A 139 9.46 -16.34 -3.99
C GLN A 139 10.00 -15.04 -3.37
N GLY A 140 10.30 -14.02 -4.19
CA GLY A 140 10.68 -12.70 -3.70
C GLY A 140 9.59 -12.07 -2.83
N THR A 141 8.35 -12.14 -3.29
CA THR A 141 7.18 -11.67 -2.51
C THR A 141 7.04 -12.45 -1.21
N GLU A 142 7.19 -13.78 -1.24
CA GLU A 142 7.11 -14.63 -0.04
C GLU A 142 8.16 -14.27 1.00
N LEU A 143 9.40 -13.98 0.59
CA LEU A 143 10.46 -13.55 1.52
C LEU A 143 10.10 -12.24 2.25
N ILE A 144 9.42 -11.32 1.59
CA ILE A 144 8.95 -10.10 2.24
C ILE A 144 7.76 -10.39 3.18
N VAL A 145 6.84 -11.26 2.78
CA VAL A 145 5.74 -11.71 3.64
C VAL A 145 6.28 -12.38 4.90
N GLU A 146 7.23 -13.30 4.78
CA GLU A 146 7.91 -13.94 5.92
C GLU A 146 8.58 -12.92 6.85
N HIS A 147 9.24 -11.90 6.28
CA HIS A 147 9.81 -10.81 7.05
C HIS A 147 8.74 -10.05 7.84
N ILE A 148 7.61 -9.74 7.21
CA ILE A 148 6.50 -9.04 7.85
C ILE A 148 5.94 -9.87 8.99
N GLU A 149 5.67 -11.16 8.77
CA GLU A 149 5.15 -12.08 9.78
C GLU A 149 6.08 -12.21 10.99
N LYS A 150 7.37 -12.19 10.74
CA LYS A 150 8.38 -12.36 11.80
C LYS A 150 8.62 -11.10 12.62
N TYR A 151 8.55 -9.91 12.01
CA TYR A 151 9.06 -8.68 12.63
C TYR A 151 8.04 -7.54 12.74
N VAL A 152 6.90 -7.61 12.03
CA VAL A 152 6.00 -6.47 11.93
C VAL A 152 4.60 -6.80 12.43
N CYS A 153 3.88 -7.72 11.77
CA CYS A 153 2.51 -8.05 12.10
C CYS A 153 2.10 -9.41 11.51
N PRO A 154 1.03 -10.03 12.03
CA PRO A 154 0.45 -11.24 11.44
C PRO A 154 -0.15 -10.96 10.05
N THR A 155 -0.43 -12.04 9.31
CA THR A 155 -1.09 -12.00 8.01
C THR A 155 -2.44 -12.73 8.04
N VAL A 156 -3.28 -12.39 7.06
CA VAL A 156 -4.54 -13.07 6.76
C VAL A 156 -4.61 -13.35 5.26
N THR A 157 -5.49 -14.25 4.86
CA THR A 157 -5.83 -14.49 3.45
C THR A 157 -7.27 -14.05 3.16
N SER A 158 -7.55 -13.74 1.90
CA SER A 158 -8.85 -13.21 1.47
C SER A 158 -10.03 -14.13 1.80
N ASP A 159 -9.84 -15.45 1.71
CA ASP A 159 -10.85 -16.45 2.03
C ASP A 159 -11.29 -16.43 3.50
N GLN A 160 -10.40 -16.06 4.42
CA GLN A 160 -10.73 -15.94 5.85
C GLN A 160 -11.78 -14.83 6.12
N LEU A 161 -11.90 -13.87 5.22
CA LEU A 161 -12.87 -12.77 5.33
C LEU A 161 -14.07 -12.95 4.39
N LEU A 162 -13.83 -13.45 3.19
CA LEU A 162 -14.85 -13.55 2.15
C LEU A 162 -15.52 -14.93 2.10
N GLY A 163 -14.92 -15.94 2.73
CA GLY A 163 -15.48 -17.29 2.81
C GLY A 163 -15.39 -18.08 1.50
N ASP A 164 -14.59 -17.62 0.57
CA ASP A 164 -14.35 -18.26 -0.74
C ASP A 164 -12.97 -18.95 -0.73
N LYS A 165 -12.37 -19.19 -1.88
CA LYS A 165 -11.00 -19.70 -1.99
C LYS A 165 -10.01 -18.55 -1.91
N PRO A 166 -8.78 -18.77 -1.38
CA PRO A 166 -7.72 -17.78 -1.41
C PRO A 166 -7.47 -17.27 -2.84
N PHE A 167 -7.22 -15.98 -2.97
CA PHE A 167 -6.83 -15.40 -4.25
C PHE A 167 -5.44 -15.89 -4.65
N HIS A 168 -5.25 -16.11 -5.95
CA HIS A 168 -3.96 -16.46 -6.54
C HIS A 168 -3.70 -15.64 -7.79
N PHE A 169 -2.49 -15.13 -7.91
CA PHE A 169 -2.05 -14.46 -9.13
C PHE A 169 -1.82 -15.47 -10.26
N ASN A 170 -2.09 -15.05 -11.49
CA ASN A 170 -1.82 -15.88 -12.65
C ASN A 170 -0.32 -16.20 -12.74
N GLY A 171 0.01 -17.47 -12.87
CA GLY A 171 1.40 -17.95 -12.94
C GLY A 171 2.08 -18.15 -11.57
N ASP A 172 1.38 -17.96 -10.48
CA ASP A 172 1.88 -18.32 -9.15
C ASP A 172 1.99 -19.85 -9.06
N PRO A 173 3.19 -20.43 -8.89
CA PRO A 173 3.38 -21.87 -8.79
C PRO A 173 2.76 -22.50 -7.54
N ARG A 174 2.37 -21.69 -6.56
CA ARG A 174 1.71 -22.14 -5.32
C ARG A 174 0.19 -22.25 -5.47
N ALA A 175 -0.36 -21.77 -6.58
CA ALA A 175 -1.78 -21.89 -6.86
C ALA A 175 -2.16 -23.37 -7.00
N GLY A 176 -2.76 -23.94 -5.94
CA GLY A 176 -3.19 -25.35 -5.93
C GLY A 176 -2.50 -26.25 -4.89
N LEU A 177 -1.72 -25.66 -3.98
CA LEU A 177 -1.20 -26.35 -2.80
C LEU A 177 -2.14 -26.18 -1.61
#